data_f104b7dc049825d98551c9e051f17d9c
#
_entry.id   f104b7dc049825d98551c9e051f17d9c
#
_cell.length_a   1.000
_cell.length_b   1.000
_cell.length_c   1.000
_cell.angle_alpha   90.00
_cell.angle_beta   90.00
_cell.angle_gamma   90.00
#
_symmetry.space_group_name_H-M   'P 1'
#
loop_
_entity.id
_entity.type
_entity.pdbx_description
1 polymer ?
#
loop_
_entity_poly.entity_id
_entity_poly.type
_entity_poly.pdbx_seq_one_letter_code
_entity_poly.pdbx_strand_id
1 'polypeptide(L)'
;QTKDGCVLWGRNMDFNRMAQGSAPTFFPRGQVYYTCGSKWEGNLVEDSRQTAAYAALGTGLIISPESPVLYEGINEKGLMGGQLYYREFAHYEDAPQPGRLAVQPPFVVYHLLAQCASVQEVVQQLQEKISLLALPMLGTVPSLHWTFCDRTGESIVIEPDAVSYTHLRAHETVLDL
;
A
#
# COMPACT_ATOMS: atom_id res chain seq x y z
N GLN A 1 2.00 -7.23 -21.08
CA GLN A 1 2.59 -8.59 -20.96
C GLN A 1 3.75 -8.73 -21.93
N THR A 2 4.75 -9.48 -21.53
CA THR A 2 5.86 -9.89 -22.41
C THR A 2 5.39 -10.92 -23.44
N LYS A 3 6.24 -11.22 -24.45
CA LYS A 3 5.91 -12.22 -25.49
C LYS A 3 5.70 -13.63 -24.96
N ASP A 4 6.29 -13.96 -23.81
CA ASP A 4 6.14 -15.23 -23.10
C ASP A 4 5.00 -15.24 -22.06
N GLY A 5 4.19 -14.18 -22.04
CA GLY A 5 3.02 -14.05 -21.15
C GLY A 5 3.31 -13.54 -19.73
N CYS A 6 4.55 -13.20 -19.42
CA CYS A 6 4.86 -12.61 -18.10
C CYS A 6 4.23 -11.23 -17.94
N VAL A 7 3.74 -10.94 -16.74
CA VAL A 7 3.28 -9.61 -16.36
C VAL A 7 4.47 -8.84 -15.80
N LEU A 8 4.70 -7.64 -16.31
CA LEU A 8 5.68 -6.70 -15.78
C LEU A 8 4.96 -5.49 -15.26
N TRP A 9 5.32 -5.10 -14.06
CA TRP A 9 4.91 -3.86 -13.43
C TRP A 9 6.17 -3.07 -13.07
N GLY A 10 6.15 -1.78 -13.29
CA GLY A 10 7.27 -0.93 -12.96
C GLY A 10 6.83 0.51 -12.80
N ARG A 11 7.62 1.26 -12.04
CA ARG A 11 7.43 2.70 -11.83
C ARG A 11 8.76 3.42 -11.73
N ASN A 12 8.74 4.71 -11.92
CA ASN A 12 9.87 5.58 -11.58
C ASN A 12 9.65 6.14 -10.17
N MET A 13 10.71 6.07 -9.34
CA MET A 13 10.74 6.75 -8.06
C MET A 13 11.41 8.11 -8.26
N ASP A 14 10.61 9.16 -8.26
CA ASP A 14 11.09 10.52 -8.50
C ASP A 14 11.12 11.30 -7.18
N PHE A 15 12.29 11.34 -6.55
CA PHE A 15 12.56 12.15 -5.37
C PHE A 15 13.62 13.21 -5.67
N ASN A 16 13.45 14.39 -5.08
CA ASN A 16 14.43 15.48 -5.16
C ASN A 16 15.70 15.25 -4.32
N ARG A 17 15.82 14.12 -3.63
CA ARG A 17 16.98 13.65 -2.86
C ARG A 17 17.04 12.13 -2.93
N MET A 18 18.26 11.59 -2.71
CA MET A 18 18.41 10.16 -2.50
C MET A 18 17.59 9.70 -1.28
N ALA A 19 16.81 8.65 -1.44
CA ALA A 19 16.06 8.03 -0.36
C ALA A 19 17.02 7.27 0.57
N GLN A 20 17.67 8.00 1.48
CA GLN A 20 18.59 7.41 2.46
C GLN A 20 17.86 6.42 3.36
N GLY A 21 18.47 5.27 3.61
CA GLY A 21 17.89 4.20 4.41
C GLY A 21 16.93 3.27 3.66
N SER A 22 16.68 3.50 2.37
CA SER A 22 15.91 2.57 1.55
C SER A 22 16.76 1.41 1.08
N ALA A 23 16.24 0.20 1.22
CA ALA A 23 16.90 -1.01 0.75
C ALA A 23 15.85 -2.06 0.34
N PRO A 24 16.19 -2.98 -0.60
CA PRO A 24 15.39 -4.17 -0.83
C PRO A 24 15.30 -4.98 0.47
N THR A 25 14.09 -5.28 0.89
CA THR A 25 13.83 -5.96 2.16
C THR A 25 12.85 -7.10 1.95
N PHE A 26 13.18 -8.25 2.51
CA PHE A 26 12.32 -9.43 2.52
C PHE A 26 11.51 -9.51 3.82
N PHE A 27 10.22 -9.75 3.69
CA PHE A 27 9.27 -9.94 4.78
C PHE A 27 8.69 -11.35 4.71
N PRO A 28 8.93 -12.20 5.72
CA PRO A 28 8.45 -13.59 5.72
C PRO A 28 6.94 -13.67 6.03
N ARG A 29 6.32 -14.79 5.65
CA ARG A 29 5.02 -15.18 6.19
C ARG A 29 5.06 -15.25 7.71
N GLY A 30 3.95 -14.94 8.36
CA GLY A 30 3.83 -14.98 9.81
C GLY A 30 4.49 -13.81 10.54
N GLN A 31 5.12 -12.88 9.82
CA GLN A 31 5.65 -11.66 10.43
C GLN A 31 4.52 -10.86 11.06
N VAL A 32 4.71 -10.48 12.31
CA VAL A 32 3.82 -9.55 13.01
C VAL A 32 4.19 -8.12 12.62
N TYR A 33 3.18 -7.32 12.28
CA TYR A 33 3.34 -5.92 11.94
C TYR A 33 2.14 -5.08 12.39
N TYR A 34 2.28 -3.78 12.34
CA TYR A 34 1.25 -2.82 12.70
C TYR A 34 0.92 -1.92 11.51
N THR A 35 -0.34 -1.57 11.35
CA THR A 35 -0.84 -0.72 10.27
C THR A 35 -1.03 0.73 10.68
N CYS A 36 -0.87 1.04 11.98
CA CYS A 36 -0.93 2.40 12.52
C CYS A 36 0.11 2.64 13.59
N GLY A 37 0.80 3.77 13.47
CA GLY A 37 1.85 4.19 14.39
C GLY A 37 3.11 3.35 14.28
N SER A 38 4.08 3.66 15.12
CA SER A 38 5.33 2.92 15.24
C SER A 38 5.87 3.00 16.65
N LYS A 39 6.65 1.98 17.05
CA LYS A 39 7.38 2.02 18.31
C LYS A 39 8.42 3.14 18.34
N TRP A 40 8.98 3.43 17.18
CA TRP A 40 9.99 4.47 17.04
C TRP A 40 9.43 5.86 17.38
N GLU A 41 8.18 6.17 16.99
CA GLU A 41 7.51 7.43 17.34
C GLU A 41 6.80 7.37 18.70
N GLY A 42 6.73 6.21 19.34
CA GLY A 42 6.03 6.01 20.61
C GLY A 42 4.50 6.14 20.51
N ASN A 43 3.95 6.02 19.30
CA ASN A 43 2.52 6.19 19.00
C ASN A 43 1.86 4.93 18.42
N LEU A 44 2.45 3.77 18.68
CA LEU A 44 1.95 2.49 18.17
C LEU A 44 0.49 2.25 18.62
N VAL A 45 -0.35 1.87 17.66
CA VAL A 45 -1.75 1.52 17.91
C VAL A 45 -1.87 0.00 18.00
N GLU A 46 -2.05 -0.53 19.20
CA GLU A 46 -2.06 -2.00 19.45
C GLU A 46 -3.16 -2.73 18.67
N ASP A 47 -4.35 -2.14 18.51
CA ASP A 47 -5.46 -2.72 17.75
C ASP A 47 -5.19 -2.80 16.24
N SER A 48 -4.11 -2.18 15.76
CA SER A 48 -3.67 -2.25 14.36
C SER A 48 -2.74 -3.45 14.09
N ARG A 49 -2.50 -4.31 15.07
CA ARG A 49 -1.62 -5.48 14.97
C ARG A 49 -2.15 -6.50 13.99
N GLN A 50 -1.30 -6.92 13.05
CA GLN A 50 -1.60 -7.90 12.02
C GLN A 50 -0.51 -8.97 11.92
N THR A 51 -0.83 -10.06 11.22
CA THR A 51 0.13 -11.12 10.89
C THR A 51 0.12 -11.33 9.37
N ALA A 52 1.27 -11.33 8.74
CA ALA A 52 1.40 -11.49 7.30
C ALA A 52 0.97 -12.90 6.85
N ALA A 53 -0.02 -12.97 5.98
CA ALA A 53 -0.45 -14.21 5.32
C ALA A 53 0.52 -14.61 4.20
N TYR A 54 1.14 -13.63 3.54
CA TYR A 54 2.06 -13.84 2.42
C TYR A 54 3.42 -13.20 2.68
N ALA A 55 4.47 -13.86 2.18
CA ALA A 55 5.79 -13.26 2.12
C ALA A 55 5.84 -12.19 1.02
N ALA A 56 6.62 -11.13 1.26
CA ALA A 56 6.81 -10.04 0.33
C ALA A 56 8.27 -9.62 0.23
N LEU A 57 8.65 -9.09 -0.93
CA LEU A 57 9.91 -8.42 -1.18
C LEU A 57 9.60 -7.01 -1.68
N GLY A 58 10.22 -5.99 -1.09
CA GLY A 58 9.98 -4.62 -1.52
C GLY A 58 11.12 -3.68 -1.20
N THR A 59 11.01 -2.47 -1.72
CA THR A 59 11.94 -1.36 -1.41
C THR A 59 11.19 -0.30 -0.62
N GLY A 60 11.75 0.15 0.47
CA GLY A 60 11.10 1.16 1.30
C GLY A 60 11.97 1.65 2.45
N LEU A 61 11.39 2.47 3.29
CA LEU A 61 12.00 2.98 4.50
C LEU A 61 11.65 2.07 5.68
N ILE A 62 12.61 1.28 6.11
CA ILE A 62 12.42 0.34 7.22
C ILE A 62 13.08 0.91 8.47
N ILE A 63 12.38 1.83 9.12
CA ILE A 63 12.82 2.38 10.42
C ILE A 63 12.58 1.34 11.52
N SER A 64 11.47 0.61 11.41
CA SER A 64 11.04 -0.40 12.38
C SER A 64 10.50 -1.60 11.61
N PRO A 65 11.01 -2.83 11.87
CA PRO A 65 10.54 -4.04 11.17
C PRO A 65 9.04 -4.31 11.36
N GLU A 66 8.49 -3.90 12.49
CA GLU A 66 7.07 -4.05 12.82
C GLU A 66 6.16 -2.99 12.19
N SER A 67 6.72 -1.90 11.64
CA SER A 67 5.97 -0.83 10.97
C SER A 67 6.64 -0.47 9.64
N PRO A 68 6.68 -1.40 8.68
CA PRO A 68 7.43 -1.22 7.44
C PRO A 68 6.71 -0.30 6.46
N VAL A 69 7.41 0.71 5.98
CA VAL A 69 6.95 1.60 4.90
C VAL A 69 7.54 1.10 3.59
N LEU A 70 6.76 0.41 2.78
CA LEU A 70 7.17 0.05 1.43
C LEU A 70 6.74 1.11 0.43
N TYR A 71 7.68 1.55 -0.40
CA TYR A 71 7.38 2.38 -1.55
C TYR A 71 6.82 1.54 -2.69
N GLU A 72 7.33 0.30 -2.82
CA GLU A 72 6.93 -0.67 -3.83
C GLU A 72 7.31 -2.08 -3.39
N GLY A 73 6.66 -3.08 -3.97
CA GLY A 73 7.00 -4.47 -3.69
C GLY A 73 6.18 -5.47 -4.49
N ILE A 74 6.53 -6.72 -4.28
CA ILE A 74 5.83 -7.89 -4.82
C ILE A 74 5.68 -8.93 -3.72
N ASN A 75 4.57 -9.64 -3.70
CA ASN A 75 4.41 -10.79 -2.82
C ASN A 75 4.57 -12.12 -3.58
N GLU A 76 4.65 -13.20 -2.83
CA GLU A 76 4.81 -14.57 -3.36
C GLU A 76 3.63 -15.07 -4.20
N LYS A 77 2.49 -14.37 -4.21
CA LYS A 77 1.34 -14.65 -5.07
C LYS A 77 1.42 -13.92 -6.42
N GLY A 78 2.41 -13.02 -6.56
CA GLY A 78 2.60 -12.21 -7.75
C GLY A 78 1.75 -10.95 -7.77
N LEU A 79 1.19 -10.54 -6.63
CA LEU A 79 0.63 -9.19 -6.48
C LEU A 79 1.79 -8.23 -6.33
N MET A 80 1.82 -7.21 -7.19
CA MET A 80 2.79 -6.12 -7.20
C MET A 80 2.09 -4.81 -6.89
N GLY A 81 2.75 -3.90 -6.18
CA GLY A 81 2.13 -2.62 -5.87
C GLY A 81 3.14 -1.57 -5.42
N GLY A 82 2.69 -0.31 -5.44
CA GLY A 82 3.49 0.82 -5.02
C GLY A 82 2.67 2.05 -4.72
N GLN A 83 3.32 3.01 -4.05
CA GLN A 83 2.72 4.28 -3.66
C GLN A 83 3.40 5.44 -4.38
N LEU A 84 2.61 6.46 -4.69
CA LEU A 84 3.04 7.70 -5.32
C LEU A 84 2.42 8.89 -4.57
N TYR A 85 2.98 10.09 -4.76
CA TYR A 85 2.37 11.31 -4.24
C TYR A 85 1.10 11.68 -5.00
N TYR A 86 0.06 12.05 -4.24
CA TYR A 86 -1.23 12.51 -4.73
C TYR A 86 -1.55 13.86 -4.06
N ARG A 87 -0.69 14.83 -4.31
CA ARG A 87 -0.72 16.12 -3.63
C ARG A 87 -2.04 16.85 -3.88
N GLU A 88 -2.57 17.47 -2.80
CA GLU A 88 -3.78 18.31 -2.80
C GLU A 88 -5.11 17.54 -2.95
N PHE A 89 -5.09 16.26 -3.33
CA PHE A 89 -6.32 15.50 -3.60
C PHE A 89 -6.59 14.37 -2.58
N ALA A 90 -5.56 13.87 -1.91
CA ALA A 90 -5.75 12.77 -0.97
C ALA A 90 -6.52 13.20 0.27
N HIS A 91 -7.62 12.50 0.54
CA HIS A 91 -8.41 12.64 1.74
C HIS A 91 -8.44 11.33 2.52
N TYR A 92 -8.28 11.41 3.83
CA TYR A 92 -8.30 10.26 4.73
C TYR A 92 -9.26 10.53 5.88
N GLU A 93 -9.70 9.48 6.54
CA GLU A 93 -10.63 9.56 7.67
C GLU A 93 -9.91 10.06 8.93
N ASP A 94 -10.59 10.89 9.72
CA ASP A 94 -10.07 11.37 11.01
C ASP A 94 -10.17 10.30 12.10
N ALA A 95 -11.06 9.32 11.93
CA ALA A 95 -11.25 8.18 12.81
C ALA A 95 -11.62 6.93 11.99
N PRO A 96 -11.19 5.73 12.42
CA PRO A 96 -11.53 4.50 11.70
C PRO A 96 -13.02 4.22 11.78
N GLN A 97 -13.59 3.70 10.69
CA GLN A 97 -14.97 3.23 10.68
C GLN A 97 -15.16 2.04 11.63
N PRO A 98 -16.29 1.94 12.32
CA PRO A 98 -16.57 0.84 13.24
C PRO A 98 -16.40 -0.52 12.57
N GLY A 99 -15.61 -1.40 13.19
CA GLY A 99 -15.36 -2.76 12.69
C GLY A 99 -14.33 -2.85 11.56
N ARG A 100 -13.71 -1.74 11.15
CA ARG A 100 -12.63 -1.72 10.16
C ARG A 100 -11.26 -1.53 10.81
N LEU A 101 -10.26 -2.17 10.21
CA LEU A 101 -8.87 -1.98 10.59
C LEU A 101 -8.39 -0.60 10.15
N ALA A 102 -7.86 0.18 11.08
CA ALA A 102 -7.19 1.44 10.74
C ALA A 102 -5.85 1.16 10.03
N VAL A 103 -5.66 1.77 8.86
CA VAL A 103 -4.40 1.69 8.10
C VAL A 103 -3.91 3.10 7.80
N GLN A 104 -2.72 3.42 8.28
CA GLN A 104 -2.06 4.67 7.98
C GLN A 104 -1.51 4.66 6.55
N PRO A 105 -1.64 5.73 5.75
CA PRO A 105 -1.29 5.75 4.33
C PRO A 105 0.08 5.15 3.96
N PRO A 106 1.19 5.41 4.70
CA PRO A 106 2.49 4.83 4.38
C PRO A 106 2.56 3.30 4.48
N PHE A 107 1.66 2.65 5.23
CA PHE A 107 1.67 1.20 5.45
C PHE A 107 0.77 0.41 4.49
N VAL A 108 0.02 1.08 3.62
CA VAL A 108 -0.95 0.46 2.70
C VAL A 108 -0.29 -0.55 1.77
N VAL A 109 0.86 -0.21 1.17
CA VAL A 109 1.55 -1.13 0.23
C VAL A 109 1.91 -2.43 0.92
N TYR A 110 2.58 -2.36 2.08
CA TYR A 110 2.96 -3.58 2.78
C TYR A 110 1.73 -4.36 3.27
N HIS A 111 0.75 -3.68 3.85
CA HIS A 111 -0.47 -4.34 4.35
C HIS A 111 -1.17 -5.14 3.24
N LEU A 112 -1.40 -4.53 2.09
CA LEU A 112 -2.08 -5.20 0.98
C LEU A 112 -1.24 -6.33 0.37
N LEU A 113 0.09 -6.16 0.25
CA LEU A 113 0.98 -7.26 -0.17
C LEU A 113 1.01 -8.40 0.84
N ALA A 114 0.92 -8.11 2.13
CA ALA A 114 0.93 -9.11 3.19
C ALA A 114 -0.39 -9.89 3.32
N GLN A 115 -1.51 -9.34 2.85
CA GLN A 115 -2.85 -9.90 3.06
C GLN A 115 -3.57 -10.34 1.78
N CYS A 116 -3.20 -9.83 0.59
CA CYS A 116 -3.94 -10.05 -0.64
C CYS A 116 -3.13 -10.87 -1.66
N ALA A 117 -3.81 -11.76 -2.38
CA ALA A 117 -3.22 -12.55 -3.46
C ALA A 117 -3.52 -11.98 -4.86
N SER A 118 -4.50 -11.09 -4.97
CA SER A 118 -5.00 -10.56 -6.25
C SER A 118 -5.50 -9.12 -6.11
N VAL A 119 -5.69 -8.45 -7.24
CA VAL A 119 -6.31 -7.12 -7.30
C VAL A 119 -7.75 -7.15 -6.76
N GLN A 120 -8.50 -8.23 -6.99
CA GLN A 120 -9.86 -8.36 -6.46
C GLN A 120 -9.88 -8.40 -4.93
N GLU A 121 -8.92 -9.09 -4.31
CA GLU A 121 -8.78 -9.10 -2.84
C GLU A 121 -8.36 -7.72 -2.30
N VAL A 122 -7.54 -6.96 -3.04
CA VAL A 122 -7.22 -5.57 -2.71
C VAL A 122 -8.48 -4.71 -2.68
N VAL A 123 -9.34 -4.81 -3.70
CA VAL A 123 -10.63 -4.10 -3.75
C VAL A 123 -11.50 -4.46 -2.55
N GLN A 124 -11.62 -5.74 -2.24
CA GLN A 124 -12.41 -6.19 -1.09
C GLN A 124 -11.87 -5.66 0.24
N GLN A 125 -10.56 -5.66 0.44
CA GLN A 125 -9.94 -5.07 1.65
C GLN A 125 -10.33 -3.60 1.82
N LEU A 126 -10.19 -2.81 0.74
CA LEU A 126 -10.48 -1.38 0.75
C LEU A 126 -11.97 -1.08 1.00
N GLN A 127 -12.85 -1.86 0.38
CA GLN A 127 -14.29 -1.61 0.48
C GLN A 127 -14.89 -2.06 1.82
N GLU A 128 -14.38 -3.14 2.40
CA GLU A 128 -15.06 -3.82 3.50
C GLU A 128 -14.28 -3.85 4.81
N LYS A 129 -12.94 -3.84 4.77
CA LYS A 129 -12.15 -4.25 5.94
C LYS A 129 -11.22 -3.19 6.50
N ILE A 130 -10.79 -2.22 5.72
CA ILE A 130 -9.85 -1.19 6.18
C ILE A 130 -10.44 0.22 6.09
N SER A 131 -9.94 1.09 6.96
CA SER A 131 -10.13 2.55 6.92
C SER A 131 -8.77 3.21 6.78
N LEU A 132 -8.62 4.12 5.81
CA LEU A 132 -7.40 4.91 5.67
C LEU A 132 -7.44 6.08 6.65
N LEU A 133 -6.56 6.04 7.65
CA LEU A 133 -6.60 6.98 8.78
C LEU A 133 -5.58 8.12 8.60
N ALA A 134 -6.03 9.37 8.78
CA ALA A 134 -5.20 10.58 8.74
C ALA A 134 -4.31 10.71 9.99
N LEU A 135 -3.47 9.70 10.26
CA LEU A 135 -2.52 9.74 11.37
C LEU A 135 -1.16 10.24 10.86
N PRO A 136 -0.56 11.29 11.47
CA PRO A 136 0.74 11.79 11.09
C PRO A 136 1.85 10.73 11.26
N MET A 137 2.80 10.73 10.35
CA MET A 137 4.07 10.02 10.43
C MET A 137 5.20 11.03 10.19
N LEU A 138 6.18 11.09 11.07
CA LEU A 138 7.22 12.11 11.03
C LEU A 138 6.67 13.55 10.96
N GLY A 139 5.57 13.79 11.68
CA GLY A 139 4.92 15.09 11.77
C GLY A 139 4.03 15.48 10.58
N THR A 140 3.85 14.61 9.59
CA THR A 140 3.01 14.88 8.40
C THR A 140 2.12 13.70 8.06
N VAL A 141 0.95 13.97 7.47
CA VAL A 141 0.13 12.97 6.80
C VAL A 141 0.47 13.02 5.31
N PRO A 142 1.20 12.02 4.77
CA PRO A 142 1.60 12.08 3.37
C PRO A 142 0.39 11.85 2.46
N SER A 143 0.21 12.75 1.48
CA SER A 143 -0.82 12.60 0.44
C SER A 143 -0.36 11.58 -0.58
N LEU A 144 -0.94 10.40 -0.56
CA LEU A 144 -0.55 9.25 -1.37
C LEU A 144 -1.73 8.69 -2.16
N HIS A 145 -1.43 8.07 -3.29
CA HIS A 145 -2.25 7.12 -3.99
C HIS A 145 -1.45 5.85 -4.29
N TRP A 146 -2.12 4.79 -4.67
CA TRP A 146 -1.48 3.49 -4.86
C TRP A 146 -1.88 2.85 -6.18
N THR A 147 -1.00 2.02 -6.69
CA THR A 147 -1.29 1.16 -7.84
C THR A 147 -0.94 -0.28 -7.49
N PHE A 148 -1.78 -1.22 -7.92
CA PHE A 148 -1.51 -2.65 -7.80
C PHE A 148 -1.78 -3.35 -9.13
N CYS A 149 -1.01 -4.41 -9.36
CA CYS A 149 -1.18 -5.30 -10.51
C CYS A 149 -0.91 -6.73 -10.05
N ASP A 150 -1.71 -7.68 -10.49
CA ASP A 150 -1.49 -9.07 -10.17
C ASP A 150 -0.94 -9.87 -11.37
N ARG A 151 -0.64 -11.15 -11.13
CA ARG A 151 -0.07 -12.06 -12.14
C ARG A 151 -0.97 -12.30 -13.35
N THR A 152 -2.25 -11.97 -13.29
CA THR A 152 -3.19 -12.08 -14.43
C THR A 152 -3.09 -10.87 -15.36
N GLY A 153 -2.45 -9.79 -14.90
CA GLY A 153 -2.40 -8.49 -15.55
C GLY A 153 -3.56 -7.57 -15.17
N GLU A 154 -4.47 -8.01 -14.28
CA GLU A 154 -5.45 -7.10 -13.70
C GLU A 154 -4.73 -6.05 -12.88
N SER A 155 -5.14 -4.78 -13.03
CA SER A 155 -4.51 -3.67 -12.34
C SER A 155 -5.54 -2.67 -11.84
N ILE A 156 -5.16 -1.92 -10.78
CA ILE A 156 -6.00 -0.92 -10.13
C ILE A 156 -5.16 0.28 -9.73
N VAL A 157 -5.75 1.46 -9.82
CA VAL A 157 -5.28 2.69 -9.18
C VAL A 157 -6.25 3.03 -8.07
N ILE A 158 -5.73 3.35 -6.89
CA ILE A 158 -6.48 3.67 -5.67
C ILE A 158 -6.21 5.12 -5.33
N GLU A 159 -7.19 5.97 -5.54
CA GLU A 159 -7.15 7.41 -5.27
C GLU A 159 -8.12 7.73 -4.14
N PRO A 160 -7.62 8.06 -2.94
CA PRO A 160 -8.47 8.46 -1.82
C PRO A 160 -8.91 9.91 -2.02
N ASP A 161 -10.13 10.13 -2.47
CA ASP A 161 -10.71 11.47 -2.59
C ASP A 161 -11.83 11.72 -1.56
N ALA A 162 -12.34 12.95 -1.49
CA ALA A 162 -13.32 13.37 -0.51
C ALA A 162 -14.71 12.70 -0.65
N VAL A 163 -14.98 12.01 -1.77
CA VAL A 163 -16.32 11.49 -2.11
C VAL A 163 -16.36 9.97 -2.12
N SER A 164 -15.31 9.31 -2.56
CA SER A 164 -15.19 7.84 -2.58
C SER A 164 -13.78 7.39 -2.95
N TYR A 165 -13.43 6.13 -2.64
CA TYR A 165 -12.26 5.52 -3.26
C TYR A 165 -12.56 5.26 -4.74
N THR A 166 -11.96 6.05 -5.63
CA THR A 166 -12.12 5.84 -7.08
C THR A 166 -11.29 4.65 -7.50
N HIS A 167 -11.94 3.56 -7.88
CA HIS A 167 -11.29 2.37 -8.41
C HIS A 167 -11.31 2.44 -9.93
N LEU A 168 -10.21 2.92 -10.52
CA LEU A 168 -10.02 2.82 -11.97
C LEU A 168 -9.35 1.49 -12.29
N ARG A 169 -10.08 0.57 -12.91
CA ARG A 169 -9.48 -0.61 -13.55
C ARG A 169 -8.76 -0.15 -14.82
N ALA A 170 -7.49 -0.48 -14.96
CA ALA A 170 -6.67 -0.05 -16.11
C ALA A 170 -7.13 -0.60 -17.48
N HIS A 171 -8.16 -1.44 -17.53
CA HIS A 171 -8.80 -1.89 -18.76
C HIS A 171 -9.91 -0.96 -19.27
N GLU A 172 -10.29 0.07 -18.51
CA GLU A 172 -11.34 1.01 -18.93
C GLU A 172 -10.81 2.38 -19.43
N THR A 173 -9.51 2.57 -19.47
CA THR A 173 -8.90 3.69 -20.18
C THR A 173 -8.74 3.35 -21.66
N VAL A 174 -9.83 3.07 -22.35
CA VAL A 174 -9.91 3.42 -23.76
C VAL A 174 -10.16 4.93 -23.78
N LEU A 175 -9.11 5.69 -23.93
CA LEU A 175 -9.21 7.05 -24.40
C LEU A 175 -9.78 6.94 -25.84
N ASP A 176 -11.07 7.16 -25.98
CA ASP A 176 -11.64 7.54 -27.26
C ASP A 176 -11.08 8.94 -27.58
N LEU A 177 -10.08 8.95 -28.45
CA LEU A 177 -9.57 10.16 -29.12
C LEU A 177 -10.45 10.49 -30.30
#